data_2ff223ed8c39c6ca29bec3c200f14cd8
#
_entry.id   2ff223ed8c39c6ca29bec3c200f14cd8
#
_cell.length_a   1.000
_cell.length_b   1.000
_cell.length_c   1.000
_cell.angle_alpha   90.00
_cell.angle_beta   90.00
_cell.angle_gamma   90.00
#
_symmetry.space_group_name_H-M   'P 1'
#
loop_
_entity.id
_entity.type
_entity.pdbx_description
1 polymer ?
#
loop_
_entity_poly.entity_id
_entity_poly.type
_entity_poly.pdbx_seq_one_letter_code
_entity_poly.pdbx_strand_id
1 'polypeptide(L)'
;AVQQVADIAHVEWIDFYAPLVAHPDWMPDAVHPDARGAEVLAEVAYSGITGRYGGLSLPAVFGDNMVLQRNISFYLKGTADAGEMVVVRLGGKELARGVTDARGVWNVRIPALTAVDSTTFTVSTARRTLTFHNVAVGEVWLCSGQSNMAFKLRQASDATRDLPKATDRGLRLYHMQPRWETDNVEWDSAAVDSVSRLQYYRPARWVASSPQSAADFSAVAYYMGRMLRDSLRVPVGLICNAVGGTPIESWIDRPTLEEYYPQVLRHWKNNDFVMDWVRGRTAKTLAHRPGGRHPYHPAYCFETGMVPLLDFPLRGVAWYQGESNAHNPDSWRFDLLARSWRMRTGDISLPFYIVQLSGIERPSWPW
;
A
#
# COMPACT_ATOMS: atom_id res chain seq x y z
N ALA A 1 22.98 -11.82 0.86
CA ALA A 1 24.13 -12.70 1.15
C ALA A 1 23.69 -14.18 1.19
N VAL A 2 22.77 -14.59 2.09
CA VAL A 2 22.36 -16.01 2.22
C VAL A 2 21.76 -16.55 0.92
N GLN A 3 20.89 -15.81 0.25
CA GLN A 3 20.31 -16.19 -1.04
C GLN A 3 21.40 -16.44 -2.11
N GLN A 4 22.39 -15.55 -2.21
CA GLN A 4 23.49 -15.71 -3.15
C GLN A 4 24.29 -16.98 -2.90
N VAL A 5 24.51 -17.32 -1.63
CA VAL A 5 25.20 -18.57 -1.26
C VAL A 5 24.35 -19.78 -1.62
N ALA A 6 23.06 -19.75 -1.37
CA ALA A 6 22.14 -20.82 -1.73
C ALA A 6 22.07 -21.04 -3.26
N ASP A 7 22.01 -19.95 -4.03
CA ASP A 7 22.02 -19.99 -5.50
C ASP A 7 23.32 -20.62 -6.05
N ILE A 8 24.47 -20.24 -5.49
CA ILE A 8 25.78 -20.80 -5.88
C ILE A 8 25.92 -22.27 -5.45
N ALA A 9 25.45 -22.61 -4.29
CA ALA A 9 25.55 -23.98 -3.74
C ALA A 9 24.45 -24.93 -4.25
N HIS A 10 23.48 -24.41 -5.04
CA HIS A 10 22.31 -25.15 -5.52
C HIS A 10 21.51 -25.81 -4.40
N VAL A 11 21.37 -25.10 -3.27
CA VAL A 11 20.56 -25.55 -2.14
C VAL A 11 19.33 -24.64 -1.99
N GLU A 12 18.25 -25.22 -1.51
CA GLU A 12 17.06 -24.43 -1.16
C GLU A 12 17.29 -23.71 0.17
N TRP A 13 16.73 -22.51 0.29
CA TRP A 13 16.77 -21.74 1.52
C TRP A 13 15.38 -21.24 1.89
N ILE A 14 15.12 -21.12 3.17
CA ILE A 14 13.86 -20.63 3.71
C ILE A 14 14.11 -19.22 4.26
N ASP A 15 13.34 -18.24 3.79
CA ASP A 15 13.49 -16.84 4.18
C ASP A 15 12.80 -16.60 5.54
N PHE A 16 13.59 -16.58 6.60
CA PHE A 16 13.13 -16.21 7.95
C PHE A 16 13.20 -14.71 8.23
N TYR A 17 13.82 -13.92 7.35
CA TYR A 17 13.97 -12.48 7.54
C TYR A 17 12.70 -11.72 7.11
N ALA A 18 12.21 -11.98 5.90
CA ALA A 18 11.10 -11.22 5.33
C ALA A 18 9.83 -11.22 6.20
N PRO A 19 9.39 -12.34 6.82
CA PRO A 19 8.21 -12.35 7.68
C PRO A 19 8.36 -11.56 8.98
N LEU A 20 9.61 -11.35 9.45
CA LEU A 20 9.87 -10.67 10.72
C LEU A 20 10.34 -9.23 10.58
N VAL A 21 10.78 -8.81 9.40
CA VAL A 21 11.39 -7.47 9.20
C VAL A 21 10.46 -6.31 9.60
N ALA A 22 9.16 -6.47 9.43
CA ALA A 22 8.16 -5.48 9.83
C ALA A 22 7.74 -5.59 11.31
N HIS A 23 8.28 -6.57 12.04
CA HIS A 23 7.91 -6.90 13.41
C HIS A 23 9.10 -6.91 14.39
N PRO A 24 9.84 -5.80 14.52
CA PRO A 24 10.95 -5.72 15.48
C PRO A 24 10.51 -5.93 16.94
N ASP A 25 9.21 -5.71 17.23
CA ASP A 25 8.58 -5.95 18.52
C ASP A 25 8.43 -7.44 18.88
N TRP A 26 8.59 -8.35 17.91
CA TRP A 26 8.62 -9.79 18.14
C TRP A 26 10.04 -10.33 18.40
N MET A 27 11.02 -9.44 18.42
CA MET A 27 12.43 -9.74 18.68
C MET A 27 12.89 -8.99 19.94
N PRO A 28 12.45 -9.39 21.16
CA PRO A 28 12.60 -8.60 22.38
C PRO A 28 14.05 -8.30 22.76
N ASP A 29 15.00 -9.14 22.39
CA ASP A 29 16.43 -8.95 22.58
C ASP A 29 17.19 -8.65 21.27
N ALA A 30 16.46 -8.35 20.21
CA ALA A 30 16.96 -8.10 18.85
C ALA A 30 17.60 -9.33 18.15
N VAL A 31 17.55 -10.50 18.76
CA VAL A 31 18.15 -11.76 18.25
C VAL A 31 17.15 -12.90 18.21
N HIS A 32 16.40 -13.10 19.29
CA HIS A 32 15.51 -14.25 19.44
C HIS A 32 14.04 -13.83 19.27
N PRO A 33 13.27 -14.56 18.45
CA PRO A 33 11.84 -14.29 18.31
C PRO A 33 11.08 -14.66 19.60
N ASP A 34 10.06 -13.89 19.93
CA ASP A 34 9.06 -14.27 20.92
C ASP A 34 8.19 -15.43 20.40
N ALA A 35 7.21 -15.89 21.18
CA ALA A 35 6.33 -16.99 20.78
C ALA A 35 5.60 -16.73 19.45
N ARG A 36 5.22 -15.48 19.17
CA ARG A 36 4.53 -15.08 17.92
C ARG A 36 5.48 -15.16 16.72
N GLY A 37 6.68 -14.63 16.89
CA GLY A 37 7.71 -14.70 15.84
C GLY A 37 8.11 -16.15 15.57
N ALA A 38 8.26 -16.97 16.61
CA ALA A 38 8.58 -18.40 16.47
C ALA A 38 7.46 -19.19 15.74
N GLU A 39 6.18 -18.89 16.00
CA GLU A 39 5.04 -19.49 15.31
C GLU A 39 5.07 -19.17 13.81
N VAL A 40 5.29 -17.91 13.45
CA VAL A 40 5.42 -17.49 12.04
C VAL A 40 6.59 -18.19 11.35
N LEU A 41 7.75 -18.30 12.02
CA LEU A 41 8.89 -19.02 11.45
C LEU A 41 8.61 -20.52 11.26
N ALA A 42 7.86 -21.13 12.17
CA ALA A 42 7.45 -22.54 12.02
C ALA A 42 6.52 -22.74 10.81
N GLU A 43 5.58 -21.83 10.58
CA GLU A 43 4.71 -21.85 9.40
C GLU A 43 5.52 -21.68 8.09
N VAL A 44 6.48 -20.77 8.09
CA VAL A 44 7.38 -20.53 6.94
C VAL A 44 8.24 -21.77 6.67
N ALA A 45 8.79 -22.38 7.72
CA ALA A 45 9.55 -23.62 7.60
C ALA A 45 8.69 -24.78 7.05
N TYR A 46 7.49 -24.96 7.60
CA TYR A 46 6.54 -25.97 7.11
C TYR A 46 6.24 -25.78 5.62
N SER A 47 5.92 -24.56 5.22
CA SER A 47 5.61 -24.25 3.82
C SER A 47 6.80 -24.50 2.89
N GLY A 48 8.01 -24.06 3.30
CA GLY A 48 9.24 -24.28 2.53
C GLY A 48 9.58 -25.76 2.35
N ILE A 49 9.40 -26.58 3.41
CA ILE A 49 9.70 -28.01 3.37
C ILE A 49 8.65 -28.80 2.55
N THR A 50 7.37 -28.43 2.68
CA THR A 50 6.27 -29.20 2.07
C THR A 50 5.83 -28.71 0.70
N GLY A 51 6.25 -27.49 0.31
CA GLY A 51 5.76 -26.80 -0.89
C GLY A 51 4.29 -26.35 -0.80
N ARG A 52 3.69 -26.38 0.40
CA ARG A 52 2.28 -26.00 0.62
C ARG A 52 2.18 -24.58 1.14
N TYR A 53 1.69 -23.68 0.31
CA TYR A 53 1.59 -22.26 0.58
C TYR A 53 0.13 -21.77 0.69
N GLY A 54 -0.82 -22.68 0.99
CA GLY A 54 -2.24 -22.35 1.16
C GLY A 54 -3.00 -22.20 -0.16
N GLY A 55 -2.39 -22.61 -1.27
CA GLY A 55 -3.01 -22.59 -2.59
C GLY A 55 -3.04 -21.19 -3.25
N LEU A 56 -3.78 -21.10 -4.36
CA LEU A 56 -3.80 -19.90 -5.20
C LEU A 56 -4.37 -18.67 -4.47
N SER A 57 -3.60 -17.58 -4.40
CA SER A 57 -4.05 -16.30 -3.88
C SER A 57 -3.44 -15.11 -4.61
N LEU A 58 -4.10 -13.95 -4.46
CA LEU A 58 -3.66 -12.62 -4.91
C LEU A 58 -3.80 -11.61 -3.78
N PRO A 59 -3.01 -10.50 -3.80
CA PRO A 59 -3.23 -9.37 -2.90
C PRO A 59 -4.68 -8.86 -2.92
N ALA A 60 -5.18 -8.40 -1.78
CA ALA A 60 -6.58 -8.02 -1.59
C ALA A 60 -7.06 -6.85 -2.48
N VAL A 61 -6.13 -6.10 -3.08
CA VAL A 61 -6.46 -5.04 -4.05
C VAL A 61 -7.03 -5.61 -5.36
N PHE A 62 -6.72 -6.88 -5.69
CA PHE A 62 -7.37 -7.57 -6.80
C PHE A 62 -8.74 -8.07 -6.35
N GLY A 63 -9.78 -7.59 -6.99
CA GLY A 63 -11.15 -7.91 -6.59
C GLY A 63 -12.17 -7.53 -7.66
N ASP A 64 -13.44 -7.86 -7.39
CA ASP A 64 -14.55 -7.42 -8.23
C ASP A 64 -14.55 -5.89 -8.37
N ASN A 65 -14.98 -5.42 -9.54
CA ASN A 65 -15.03 -4.00 -9.90
C ASN A 65 -13.67 -3.29 -9.99
N MET A 66 -12.52 -3.97 -9.90
CA MET A 66 -11.22 -3.33 -10.06
C MET A 66 -11.04 -2.71 -11.45
N VAL A 67 -10.12 -1.76 -11.55
CA VAL A 67 -9.60 -1.25 -12.83
C VAL A 67 -8.16 -1.70 -12.96
N LEU A 68 -7.81 -2.37 -14.06
CA LEU A 68 -6.43 -2.69 -14.42
C LEU A 68 -5.84 -1.59 -15.30
N GLN A 69 -4.56 -1.29 -15.13
CA GLN A 69 -3.91 -0.24 -15.93
C GLN A 69 -3.78 -0.66 -17.41
N ARG A 70 -4.23 0.22 -18.31
CA ARG A 70 -4.11 0.04 -19.78
C ARG A 70 -2.74 0.46 -20.31
N ASN A 71 -2.43 0.04 -21.52
CA ASN A 71 -1.32 0.51 -22.36
C ASN A 71 0.08 0.30 -21.78
N ILE A 72 0.22 -0.50 -20.72
CA ILE A 72 1.50 -0.94 -20.18
C ILE A 72 1.51 -2.45 -20.00
N SER A 73 2.66 -3.08 -20.15
CA SER A 73 2.85 -4.44 -19.66
C SER A 73 3.29 -4.41 -18.20
N PHE A 74 2.81 -5.34 -17.39
CA PHE A 74 3.15 -5.41 -15.97
C PHE A 74 3.34 -6.85 -15.52
N TYR A 75 3.97 -7.03 -14.37
CA TYR A 75 4.08 -8.32 -13.74
C TYR A 75 2.95 -8.51 -12.74
N LEU A 76 2.21 -9.59 -12.90
CA LEU A 76 1.21 -10.04 -11.93
C LEU A 76 1.84 -11.12 -11.05
N LYS A 77 1.82 -10.92 -9.75
CA LYS A 77 2.37 -11.86 -8.77
C LYS A 77 1.32 -12.31 -7.78
N GLY A 78 1.52 -13.51 -7.26
CA GLY A 78 0.69 -14.08 -6.21
C GLY A 78 1.33 -15.31 -5.62
N THR A 79 0.58 -16.05 -4.82
CA THR A 79 1.04 -17.30 -4.22
C THR A 79 0.19 -18.48 -4.67
N ALA A 80 0.79 -19.66 -4.71
CA ALA A 80 0.14 -20.95 -4.88
C ALA A 80 1.07 -22.04 -4.35
N ASP A 81 0.61 -23.30 -4.31
CA ASP A 81 1.50 -24.38 -3.91
C ASP A 81 2.61 -24.58 -4.97
N ALA A 82 3.80 -24.96 -4.51
CA ALA A 82 4.99 -25.10 -5.35
C ALA A 82 4.73 -26.03 -6.54
N GLY A 83 5.20 -25.62 -7.72
CA GLY A 83 5.06 -26.38 -8.96
C GLY A 83 3.68 -26.30 -9.64
N GLU A 84 2.70 -25.59 -9.06
CA GLU A 84 1.41 -25.40 -9.72
C GLU A 84 1.53 -24.50 -10.95
N MET A 85 0.88 -24.90 -12.04
CA MET A 85 0.73 -24.08 -13.24
C MET A 85 -0.39 -23.06 -12.99
N VAL A 86 -0.04 -21.77 -13.08
CA VAL A 86 -0.98 -20.65 -12.97
C VAL A 86 -1.29 -20.12 -14.38
N VAL A 87 -2.57 -19.91 -14.66
CA VAL A 87 -3.06 -19.36 -15.94
C VAL A 87 -3.91 -18.12 -15.68
N VAL A 88 -3.60 -17.03 -16.37
CA VAL A 88 -4.30 -15.74 -16.25
C VAL A 88 -5.10 -15.47 -17.53
N ARG A 89 -6.39 -15.09 -17.38
CA ARG A 89 -7.29 -14.77 -18.49
C ARG A 89 -8.05 -13.47 -18.26
N LEU A 90 -8.35 -12.79 -19.36
CA LEU A 90 -9.24 -11.62 -19.39
C LEU A 90 -10.30 -11.85 -20.48
N GLY A 91 -11.57 -11.78 -20.12
CA GLY A 91 -12.68 -12.04 -21.05
C GLY A 91 -12.62 -13.42 -21.69
N GLY A 92 -12.13 -14.43 -20.95
CA GLY A 92 -11.89 -15.79 -21.45
C GLY A 92 -10.59 -16.00 -22.25
N LYS A 93 -9.99 -14.93 -22.76
CA LYS A 93 -8.72 -15.00 -23.50
C LYS A 93 -7.54 -15.16 -22.53
N GLU A 94 -6.68 -16.14 -22.77
CA GLU A 94 -5.44 -16.30 -22.01
C GLU A 94 -4.46 -15.17 -22.31
N LEU A 95 -3.96 -14.55 -21.24
CA LEU A 95 -2.96 -13.47 -21.28
C LEU A 95 -1.55 -13.98 -20.98
N ALA A 96 -1.44 -14.87 -20.00
CA ALA A 96 -0.17 -15.39 -19.52
C ALA A 96 -0.34 -16.69 -18.75
N ARG A 97 0.77 -17.45 -18.66
CA ARG A 97 0.89 -18.61 -17.75
C ARG A 97 2.29 -18.68 -17.16
N GLY A 98 2.42 -19.31 -16.01
CA GLY A 98 3.68 -19.53 -15.32
C GLY A 98 3.58 -20.62 -14.29
N VAL A 99 4.72 -21.07 -13.78
CA VAL A 99 4.79 -22.09 -12.74
C VAL A 99 5.17 -21.42 -11.42
N THR A 100 4.54 -21.83 -10.34
CA THR A 100 4.88 -21.40 -8.98
C THR A 100 6.27 -21.95 -8.61
N ASP A 101 7.13 -21.09 -8.10
CA ASP A 101 8.47 -21.48 -7.66
C ASP A 101 8.43 -22.30 -6.34
N ALA A 102 9.60 -22.78 -5.89
CA ALA A 102 9.73 -23.55 -4.65
C ALA A 102 9.33 -22.75 -3.40
N ARG A 103 9.28 -21.41 -3.47
CA ARG A 103 8.86 -20.52 -2.37
C ARG A 103 7.37 -20.18 -2.40
N GLY A 104 6.60 -20.86 -3.26
CA GLY A 104 5.17 -20.61 -3.38
C GLY A 104 4.81 -19.31 -4.11
N VAL A 105 5.75 -18.69 -4.81
CA VAL A 105 5.52 -17.44 -5.54
C VAL A 105 5.42 -17.74 -7.03
N TRP A 106 4.40 -17.20 -7.67
CA TRP A 106 4.30 -17.15 -9.12
C TRP A 106 4.34 -15.72 -9.62
N ASN A 107 4.94 -15.52 -10.77
CA ASN A 107 5.09 -14.22 -11.40
C ASN A 107 4.93 -14.38 -12.92
N VAL A 108 3.95 -13.68 -13.50
CA VAL A 108 3.69 -13.75 -14.94
C VAL A 108 3.59 -12.35 -15.54
N ARG A 109 4.13 -12.18 -16.74
CA ARG A 109 4.06 -10.92 -17.46
C ARG A 109 2.74 -10.81 -18.22
N ILE A 110 1.92 -9.84 -17.84
CA ILE A 110 0.69 -9.47 -18.53
C ILE A 110 1.06 -8.49 -19.65
N PRO A 111 0.62 -8.72 -20.90
CA PRO A 111 0.84 -7.79 -22.00
C PRO A 111 0.06 -6.49 -21.78
N ALA A 112 0.41 -5.45 -22.56
CA ALA A 112 -0.35 -4.20 -22.56
C ALA A 112 -1.82 -4.46 -22.91
N LEU A 113 -2.73 -4.00 -22.05
CA LEU A 113 -4.16 -4.18 -22.18
C LEU A 113 -4.80 -2.97 -22.86
N THR A 114 -5.83 -3.21 -23.67
CA THR A 114 -6.66 -2.16 -24.25
C THR A 114 -7.83 -1.84 -23.33
N ALA A 115 -8.27 -0.57 -23.31
CA ALA A 115 -9.38 -0.13 -22.47
C ALA A 115 -10.66 -0.94 -22.75
N VAL A 116 -11.34 -1.33 -21.66
CA VAL A 116 -12.64 -2.01 -21.67
C VAL A 116 -13.43 -1.62 -20.43
N ASP A 117 -14.73 -1.39 -20.57
CA ASP A 117 -15.58 -0.91 -19.47
C ASP A 117 -15.91 -2.00 -18.45
N SER A 118 -16.09 -3.26 -18.91
CA SER A 118 -16.40 -4.39 -18.03
C SER A 118 -16.05 -5.72 -18.70
N THR A 119 -15.39 -6.57 -17.95
CA THR A 119 -15.04 -7.94 -18.36
C THR A 119 -14.86 -8.82 -17.13
N THR A 120 -14.52 -10.09 -17.34
CA THR A 120 -14.13 -11.03 -16.27
C THR A 120 -12.63 -11.24 -16.30
N PHE A 121 -12.00 -11.20 -15.14
CA PHE A 121 -10.58 -11.53 -14.96
C PHE A 121 -10.48 -12.81 -14.12
N THR A 122 -9.72 -13.79 -14.59
CA THR A 122 -9.54 -15.06 -13.89
C THR A 122 -8.08 -15.42 -13.72
N VAL A 123 -7.75 -15.95 -12.56
CA VAL A 123 -6.47 -16.60 -12.28
C VAL A 123 -6.78 -18.01 -11.79
N SER A 124 -6.18 -19.00 -12.40
CA SER A 124 -6.52 -20.41 -12.12
C SER A 124 -5.29 -21.30 -12.05
N THR A 125 -5.35 -22.28 -11.14
CA THR A 125 -4.52 -23.49 -11.15
C THR A 125 -5.40 -24.71 -11.47
N ALA A 126 -4.84 -25.90 -11.48
CA ALA A 126 -5.62 -27.13 -11.62
C ALA A 126 -6.61 -27.36 -10.46
N ARG A 127 -6.32 -26.75 -9.28
CA ARG A 127 -7.09 -26.97 -8.04
C ARG A 127 -8.06 -25.84 -7.70
N ARG A 128 -7.77 -24.60 -8.13
CA ARG A 128 -8.53 -23.41 -7.73
C ARG A 128 -8.61 -22.38 -8.85
N THR A 129 -9.74 -21.71 -8.94
CA THR A 129 -9.94 -20.55 -9.80
C THR A 129 -10.39 -19.36 -8.96
N LEU A 130 -9.69 -18.24 -9.08
CA LEU A 130 -10.14 -16.94 -8.62
C LEU A 130 -10.82 -16.25 -9.80
N THR A 131 -12.06 -15.83 -9.62
CA THR A 131 -12.83 -15.13 -10.65
C THR A 131 -13.24 -13.76 -10.12
N PHE A 132 -12.89 -12.73 -10.88
CA PHE A 132 -13.23 -11.35 -10.56
C PHE A 132 -14.17 -10.81 -11.65
N HIS A 133 -15.30 -10.29 -11.21
CA HIS A 133 -16.37 -9.81 -12.06
C HIS A 133 -16.33 -8.30 -12.23
N ASN A 134 -16.90 -7.82 -13.34
CA ASN A 134 -17.00 -6.40 -13.64
C ASN A 134 -15.63 -5.68 -13.59
N VAL A 135 -14.57 -6.35 -14.04
CA VAL A 135 -13.23 -5.77 -14.14
C VAL A 135 -13.17 -4.83 -15.33
N ALA A 136 -12.66 -3.63 -15.14
CA ALA A 136 -12.39 -2.69 -16.23
C ALA A 136 -10.90 -2.63 -16.54
N VAL A 137 -10.57 -2.13 -17.71
CA VAL A 137 -9.21 -1.73 -18.09
C VAL A 137 -9.23 -0.25 -18.42
N GLY A 138 -8.40 0.55 -17.74
CA GLY A 138 -8.41 2.00 -17.87
C GLY A 138 -7.19 2.65 -17.26
N GLU A 139 -7.34 3.81 -16.65
CA GLU A 139 -6.28 4.52 -15.93
C GLU A 139 -6.37 4.27 -14.44
N VAL A 140 -5.25 3.90 -13.80
CA VAL A 140 -5.22 3.63 -12.35
C VAL A 140 -4.24 4.57 -11.66
N TRP A 141 -4.73 5.28 -10.66
CA TRP A 141 -3.94 6.25 -9.91
C TRP A 141 -3.92 5.92 -8.42
N LEU A 142 -2.74 5.96 -7.82
CA LEU A 142 -2.59 5.94 -6.38
C LEU A 142 -2.55 7.37 -5.85
N CYS A 143 -3.49 7.71 -4.98
CA CYS A 143 -3.60 9.00 -4.31
C CYS A 143 -3.18 8.82 -2.86
N SER A 144 -1.99 9.30 -2.48
CA SER A 144 -1.39 9.03 -1.19
C SER A 144 -0.80 10.29 -0.56
N GLY A 145 -0.53 10.23 0.73
CA GLY A 145 0.00 11.33 1.52
C GLY A 145 -0.65 11.45 2.89
N GLN A 146 -0.93 12.69 3.33
CA GLN A 146 -1.49 12.95 4.66
C GLN A 146 -2.88 13.58 4.63
N SER A 147 -3.22 14.39 5.64
CA SER A 147 -4.59 14.90 5.88
C SER A 147 -5.23 15.60 4.69
N ASN A 148 -4.49 16.39 3.91
CA ASN A 148 -5.04 17.07 2.74
C ASN A 148 -5.41 16.09 1.62
N MET A 149 -4.67 14.98 1.45
CA MET A 149 -5.09 13.90 0.57
C MET A 149 -6.25 13.10 1.17
N ALA A 150 -6.29 12.91 2.48
CA ALA A 150 -7.38 12.18 3.17
C ALA A 150 -8.67 13.02 3.32
N PHE A 151 -8.64 14.33 3.00
CA PHE A 151 -9.78 15.23 3.16
C PHE A 151 -10.98 14.77 2.34
N LYS A 152 -12.11 14.55 3.03
CA LYS A 152 -13.28 13.88 2.46
C LYS A 152 -14.08 14.80 1.55
N LEU A 153 -14.62 14.26 0.45
CA LEU A 153 -15.44 15.03 -0.50
C LEU A 153 -16.64 15.70 0.18
N ARG A 154 -17.29 15.04 1.16
CA ARG A 154 -18.41 15.64 1.92
C ARG A 154 -18.02 16.89 2.74
N GLN A 155 -16.74 17.13 2.96
CA GLN A 155 -16.21 18.28 3.71
C GLN A 155 -15.79 19.43 2.77
N ALA A 156 -15.76 19.18 1.45
CA ALA A 156 -15.43 20.21 0.47
C ALA A 156 -16.55 21.26 0.37
N SER A 157 -16.20 22.51 0.06
CA SER A 157 -17.14 23.62 -0.07
C SER A 157 -18.27 23.34 -1.07
N ASP A 158 -17.96 22.60 -2.12
CA ASP A 158 -18.89 22.28 -3.21
C ASP A 158 -19.59 20.92 -3.06
N ALA A 159 -19.44 20.25 -1.91
CA ALA A 159 -19.96 18.90 -1.67
C ALA A 159 -21.47 18.78 -1.93
N THR A 160 -22.26 19.76 -1.52
CA THR A 160 -23.73 19.77 -1.72
C THR A 160 -24.14 19.82 -3.19
N ARG A 161 -23.33 20.46 -4.01
CA ARG A 161 -23.53 20.54 -5.47
C ARG A 161 -23.04 19.28 -6.20
N ASP A 162 -21.92 18.72 -5.77
CA ASP A 162 -21.17 17.72 -6.52
C ASP A 162 -21.50 16.27 -6.13
N LEU A 163 -21.82 16.01 -4.86
CA LEU A 163 -22.19 14.65 -4.40
C LEU A 163 -23.43 14.09 -5.12
N PRO A 164 -24.53 14.84 -5.32
CA PRO A 164 -25.68 14.29 -6.06
C PRO A 164 -25.34 13.86 -7.49
N LYS A 165 -24.26 14.39 -8.07
CA LYS A 165 -23.79 14.09 -9.43
C LYS A 165 -22.69 13.04 -9.48
N ALA A 166 -22.34 12.42 -8.35
CA ALA A 166 -21.18 11.54 -8.23
C ALA A 166 -21.41 10.12 -8.81
N THR A 167 -22.54 9.85 -9.43
CA THR A 167 -22.82 8.54 -10.04
C THR A 167 -22.09 8.38 -11.35
N ASP A 168 -21.04 7.56 -11.38
CA ASP A 168 -20.31 7.14 -12.58
C ASP A 168 -19.79 5.71 -12.43
N ARG A 169 -20.28 4.79 -13.27
CA ARG A 169 -19.83 3.40 -13.27
C ARG A 169 -18.41 3.22 -13.81
N GLY A 170 -17.90 4.17 -14.58
CA GLY A 170 -16.55 4.18 -15.14
C GLY A 170 -15.52 4.78 -14.19
N LEU A 171 -15.93 5.51 -13.13
CA LEU A 171 -15.06 5.97 -12.06
C LEU A 171 -15.17 5.00 -10.88
N ARG A 172 -14.08 4.35 -10.48
CA ARG A 172 -14.06 3.32 -9.45
C ARG A 172 -13.09 3.67 -8.35
N LEU A 173 -13.53 3.46 -7.11
CA LEU A 173 -12.87 3.92 -5.89
C LEU A 173 -12.45 2.71 -5.05
N TYR A 174 -11.18 2.68 -4.65
CA TYR A 174 -10.63 1.76 -3.67
C TYR A 174 -10.10 2.58 -2.49
N HIS A 175 -10.82 2.57 -1.38
CA HIS A 175 -10.50 3.41 -0.23
C HIS A 175 -9.92 2.59 0.92
N MET A 176 -8.62 2.78 1.18
CA MET A 176 -7.94 2.21 2.33
C MET A 176 -8.21 3.07 3.56
N GLN A 177 -9.23 2.71 4.31
CA GLN A 177 -9.67 3.47 5.48
C GLN A 177 -8.95 3.03 6.74
N PRO A 178 -8.30 3.96 7.49
CA PRO A 178 -7.82 3.68 8.84
C PRO A 178 -8.93 3.19 9.77
N ARG A 179 -8.62 2.28 10.68
CA ARG A 179 -9.54 1.84 11.74
C ARG A 179 -9.60 2.84 12.88
N TRP A 180 -8.49 3.52 13.16
CA TRP A 180 -8.34 4.43 14.28
C TRP A 180 -7.80 5.78 13.82
N GLU A 181 -8.33 6.83 14.40
CA GLU A 181 -7.85 8.20 14.21
C GLU A 181 -6.49 8.37 14.91
N THR A 182 -5.66 9.25 14.36
CA THR A 182 -4.32 9.59 14.87
C THR A 182 -4.25 11.00 15.44
N ASP A 183 -5.34 11.77 15.34
CA ASP A 183 -5.37 13.18 15.72
C ASP A 183 -5.69 13.38 17.19
N ASN A 184 -4.64 13.47 18.01
CA ASN A 184 -4.70 13.82 19.41
C ASN A 184 -5.63 12.93 20.30
N VAL A 185 -5.73 11.66 19.95
CA VAL A 185 -6.52 10.63 20.62
C VAL A 185 -5.64 9.67 21.41
N GLU A 186 -6.20 9.01 22.41
CA GLU A 186 -5.59 7.88 23.10
C GLU A 186 -6.18 6.57 22.57
N TRP A 187 -5.35 5.55 22.40
CA TRP A 187 -5.79 4.22 22.00
C TRP A 187 -5.80 3.29 23.19
N ASP A 188 -6.80 2.42 23.23
CA ASP A 188 -6.79 1.27 24.14
C ASP A 188 -5.73 0.23 23.72
N SER A 189 -5.45 -0.71 24.60
CA SER A 189 -4.45 -1.75 24.36
C SER A 189 -4.79 -2.62 23.15
N ALA A 190 -6.08 -2.86 22.87
CA ALA A 190 -6.51 -3.68 21.75
C ALA A 190 -6.23 -2.99 20.41
N ALA A 191 -6.44 -1.67 20.34
CA ALA A 191 -6.07 -0.86 19.16
C ALA A 191 -4.55 -0.88 18.93
N VAL A 192 -3.76 -0.66 19.99
CA VAL A 192 -2.29 -0.70 19.90
C VAL A 192 -1.80 -2.08 19.47
N ASP A 193 -2.38 -3.16 20.00
CA ASP A 193 -2.05 -4.53 19.59
C ASP A 193 -2.35 -4.79 18.11
N SER A 194 -3.52 -4.34 17.64
CA SER A 194 -3.90 -4.51 16.24
C SER A 194 -2.97 -3.73 15.31
N VAL A 195 -2.66 -2.48 15.66
CA VAL A 195 -1.73 -1.63 14.91
C VAL A 195 -0.31 -2.23 14.92
N SER A 196 0.14 -2.76 16.05
CA SER A 196 1.45 -3.44 16.13
C SER A 196 1.53 -4.69 15.27
N ARG A 197 0.38 -5.35 14.98
CA ARG A 197 0.27 -6.46 14.03
C ARG A 197 0.01 -6.01 12.60
N LEU A 198 0.22 -4.76 12.25
CA LEU A 198 0.00 -4.16 10.93
C LEU A 198 -1.47 -4.18 10.46
N GLN A 199 -2.44 -4.30 11.37
CA GLN A 199 -3.87 -4.35 11.07
C GLN A 199 -4.52 -2.95 11.14
N TYR A 200 -3.87 -1.95 10.60
CA TYR A 200 -4.30 -0.56 10.69
C TYR A 200 -5.49 -0.23 9.81
N TYR A 201 -5.58 -0.83 8.62
CA TYR A 201 -6.65 -0.54 7.67
C TYR A 201 -7.85 -1.47 7.83
N ARG A 202 -9.03 -0.95 7.52
CA ARG A 202 -10.24 -1.76 7.29
C ARG A 202 -10.08 -2.54 5.98
N PRO A 203 -10.72 -3.71 5.83
CA PRO A 203 -10.81 -4.36 4.53
C PRO A 203 -11.42 -3.42 3.49
N ALA A 204 -10.71 -3.21 2.39
CA ALA A 204 -11.14 -2.35 1.29
C ALA A 204 -11.65 -3.18 0.10
N ARG A 205 -12.47 -2.56 -0.72
CA ARG A 205 -12.97 -3.14 -1.98
C ARG A 205 -13.18 -2.04 -3.02
N TRP A 206 -13.11 -2.41 -4.28
CA TRP A 206 -13.46 -1.53 -5.37
C TRP A 206 -14.96 -1.32 -5.44
N VAL A 207 -15.38 -0.08 -5.54
CA VAL A 207 -16.79 0.31 -5.72
C VAL A 207 -16.91 1.34 -6.83
N ALA A 208 -18.00 1.31 -7.57
CA ALA A 208 -18.31 2.39 -8.51
C ALA A 208 -18.58 3.69 -7.74
N SER A 209 -18.25 4.82 -8.35
CA SER A 209 -18.57 6.13 -7.80
C SER A 209 -20.09 6.31 -7.71
N SER A 210 -20.52 6.74 -6.54
CA SER A 210 -21.90 7.13 -6.21
C SER A 210 -21.86 8.21 -5.13
N PRO A 211 -22.97 8.91 -4.85
CA PRO A 211 -23.03 9.85 -3.74
C PRO A 211 -22.53 9.28 -2.42
N GLN A 212 -22.86 8.01 -2.15
CA GLN A 212 -22.49 7.32 -0.90
C GLN A 212 -21.00 6.96 -0.86
N SER A 213 -20.48 6.35 -1.94
CA SER A 213 -19.08 5.91 -1.99
C SER A 213 -18.10 7.07 -2.12
N ALA A 214 -18.49 8.17 -2.77
CA ALA A 214 -17.68 9.37 -2.96
C ALA A 214 -17.63 10.27 -1.72
N ALA A 215 -18.68 10.27 -0.88
CA ALA A 215 -18.78 11.18 0.26
C ALA A 215 -17.59 11.10 1.23
N ASP A 216 -17.15 9.89 1.56
CA ASP A 216 -16.01 9.66 2.47
C ASP A 216 -14.69 9.47 1.73
N PHE A 217 -14.69 9.52 0.40
CA PHE A 217 -13.48 9.42 -0.41
C PHE A 217 -12.71 10.75 -0.45
N SER A 218 -11.43 10.71 -0.80
CA SER A 218 -10.59 11.90 -0.99
C SER A 218 -11.20 12.88 -1.98
N ALA A 219 -11.39 14.13 -1.58
CA ALA A 219 -11.91 15.19 -2.46
C ALA A 219 -10.94 15.45 -3.64
N VAL A 220 -9.66 15.61 -3.35
CA VAL A 220 -8.62 15.85 -4.37
C VAL A 220 -8.57 14.72 -5.38
N ALA A 221 -8.50 13.47 -4.88
CA ALA A 221 -8.50 12.29 -5.75
C ALA A 221 -9.79 12.19 -6.57
N TYR A 222 -10.95 12.43 -5.96
CA TYR A 222 -12.24 12.38 -6.66
C TYR A 222 -12.32 13.38 -7.81
N TYR A 223 -11.98 14.66 -7.56
CA TYR A 223 -12.01 15.68 -8.60
C TYR A 223 -11.01 15.40 -9.73
N MET A 224 -9.79 14.97 -9.39
CA MET A 224 -8.80 14.51 -10.37
C MET A 224 -9.35 13.36 -11.22
N GLY A 225 -9.89 12.33 -10.58
CA GLY A 225 -10.44 11.17 -11.28
C GLY A 225 -11.60 11.49 -12.18
N ARG A 226 -12.50 12.39 -11.77
CA ARG A 226 -13.61 12.88 -12.58
C ARG A 226 -13.10 13.63 -13.83
N MET A 227 -12.13 14.53 -13.66
CA MET A 227 -11.53 15.25 -14.81
C MET A 227 -10.82 14.28 -15.78
N LEU A 228 -10.09 13.30 -15.26
CA LEU A 228 -9.47 12.26 -16.09
C LEU A 228 -10.53 11.45 -16.86
N ARG A 229 -11.61 11.05 -16.17
CA ARG A 229 -12.73 10.32 -16.78
C ARG A 229 -13.38 11.09 -17.90
N ASP A 230 -13.65 12.40 -17.68
CA ASP A 230 -14.26 13.30 -18.66
C ASP A 230 -13.35 13.53 -19.88
N SER A 231 -12.04 13.65 -19.66
CA SER A 231 -11.07 13.94 -20.72
C SER A 231 -10.71 12.70 -21.53
N LEU A 232 -10.46 11.58 -20.88
CA LEU A 232 -9.91 10.37 -21.51
C LEU A 232 -11.00 9.43 -22.03
N ARG A 233 -12.21 9.53 -21.51
CA ARG A 233 -13.38 8.70 -21.88
C ARG A 233 -13.13 7.19 -21.71
N VAL A 234 -12.27 6.81 -20.74
CA VAL A 234 -11.99 5.42 -20.36
C VAL A 234 -12.28 5.21 -18.88
N PRO A 235 -12.42 3.98 -18.39
CA PRO A 235 -12.51 3.73 -16.96
C PRO A 235 -11.34 4.33 -16.20
N VAL A 236 -11.61 4.87 -15.00
CA VAL A 236 -10.59 5.40 -14.08
C VAL A 236 -10.74 4.73 -12.72
N GLY A 237 -9.67 4.14 -12.23
CA GLY A 237 -9.55 3.59 -10.89
C GLY A 237 -8.72 4.50 -10.00
N LEU A 238 -9.24 4.83 -8.84
CA LEU A 238 -8.56 5.62 -7.82
C LEU A 238 -8.35 4.79 -6.57
N ILE A 239 -7.09 4.62 -6.17
CA ILE A 239 -6.71 4.03 -4.88
C ILE A 239 -6.37 5.19 -3.95
N CYS A 240 -7.15 5.37 -2.87
CA CYS A 240 -6.82 6.35 -1.85
C CYS A 240 -6.19 5.65 -0.65
N ASN A 241 -4.93 5.98 -0.38
CA ASN A 241 -4.14 5.50 0.74
C ASN A 241 -3.43 6.69 1.39
N ALA A 242 -4.12 7.37 2.30
CA ALA A 242 -3.63 8.57 2.95
C ALA A 242 -3.95 8.54 4.45
N VAL A 243 -3.01 8.99 5.28
CA VAL A 243 -3.13 8.98 6.73
C VAL A 243 -2.75 10.35 7.30
N GLY A 244 -3.70 10.98 8.00
CA GLY A 244 -3.51 12.31 8.58
C GLY A 244 -2.31 12.38 9.53
N GLY A 245 -1.49 13.42 9.37
CA GLY A 245 -0.34 13.70 10.24
C GLY A 245 0.89 12.82 10.02
N THR A 246 0.91 11.93 9.04
CA THR A 246 2.07 11.06 8.81
C THR A 246 3.25 11.83 8.24
N PRO A 247 4.46 11.67 8.81
CA PRO A 247 5.69 12.13 8.18
C PRO A 247 6.06 11.25 6.99
N ILE A 248 6.83 11.79 6.06
CA ILE A 248 7.24 11.09 4.83
C ILE A 248 7.98 9.79 5.11
N GLU A 249 8.74 9.74 6.19
CA GLU A 249 9.54 8.59 6.62
C GLU A 249 8.68 7.35 6.91
N SER A 250 7.41 7.53 7.27
CA SER A 250 6.50 6.40 7.48
C SER A 250 6.12 5.68 6.18
N TRP A 251 6.32 6.33 5.04
CA TRP A 251 5.98 5.85 3.71
C TRP A 251 7.17 5.27 2.93
N ILE A 252 8.38 5.32 3.49
CA ILE A 252 9.60 4.77 2.88
C ILE A 252 9.83 3.36 3.44
N ASP A 253 10.19 2.40 2.59
CA ASP A 253 10.47 1.04 3.04
C ASP A 253 11.67 0.98 4.00
N ARG A 254 11.60 0.03 4.95
CA ARG A 254 12.61 -0.09 6.00
C ARG A 254 14.04 -0.30 5.48
N PRO A 255 14.32 -1.22 4.53
CA PRO A 255 15.67 -1.37 3.99
C PRO A 255 16.24 -0.11 3.35
N THR A 256 15.41 0.67 2.67
CA THR A 256 15.82 1.98 2.14
C THR A 256 16.19 2.96 3.25
N LEU A 257 15.41 3.00 4.35
CA LEU A 257 15.75 3.83 5.52
C LEU A 257 17.02 3.33 6.22
N GLU A 258 17.20 2.02 6.36
CA GLU A 258 18.42 1.44 6.97
C GLU A 258 19.67 1.79 6.20
N GLU A 259 19.60 1.82 4.88
CA GLU A 259 20.74 2.13 4.01
C GLU A 259 21.04 3.64 3.91
N TYR A 260 20.00 4.47 3.73
CA TYR A 260 20.20 5.89 3.38
C TYR A 260 19.82 6.86 4.49
N TYR A 261 19.01 6.45 5.48
CA TYR A 261 18.55 7.32 6.57
C TYR A 261 18.41 6.57 7.91
N PRO A 262 19.44 5.81 8.37
CA PRO A 262 19.34 4.98 9.57
C PRO A 262 19.09 5.80 10.85
N GLN A 263 19.40 7.08 10.87
CA GLN A 263 19.22 7.96 12.03
C GLN A 263 17.73 8.06 12.42
N VAL A 264 16.80 8.06 11.45
CA VAL A 264 15.37 8.18 11.73
C VAL A 264 14.80 6.92 12.39
N LEU A 265 15.41 5.76 12.20
CA LEU A 265 14.98 4.50 12.81
C LEU A 265 15.36 4.40 14.29
N ARG A 266 16.41 5.13 14.72
CA ARG A 266 16.92 5.10 16.09
C ARG A 266 16.16 6.09 16.96
N HIS A 267 15.45 5.58 17.98
CA HIS A 267 14.77 6.43 18.97
C HIS A 267 13.89 7.53 18.35
N TRP A 268 13.21 7.24 17.24
CA TRP A 268 12.48 8.24 16.45
C TRP A 268 11.55 9.13 17.29
N LYS A 269 10.98 8.63 18.39
CA LYS A 269 10.14 9.40 19.32
C LYS A 269 10.87 10.55 19.99
N ASN A 270 12.19 10.46 20.11
CA ASN A 270 13.06 11.46 20.74
C ASN A 270 13.99 12.13 19.71
N ASN A 271 13.72 11.92 18.43
CA ASN A 271 14.59 12.35 17.35
C ASN A 271 14.13 13.73 16.83
N ASP A 272 15.01 14.74 16.85
CA ASP A 272 14.70 16.09 16.39
C ASP A 272 14.46 16.20 14.87
N PHE A 273 14.72 15.15 14.10
CA PHE A 273 14.30 15.07 12.70
C PHE A 273 12.79 14.89 12.52
N VAL A 274 12.07 14.53 13.59
CA VAL A 274 10.61 14.39 13.60
C VAL A 274 10.02 15.57 14.38
N MET A 275 9.02 16.24 13.80
CA MET A 275 8.39 17.42 14.41
C MET A 275 7.82 17.10 15.81
N ASP A 276 7.93 18.05 16.73
CA ASP A 276 7.48 17.91 18.13
C ASP A 276 6.02 17.50 18.24
N TRP A 277 5.14 18.09 17.46
CA TRP A 277 3.73 17.77 17.50
C TRP A 277 3.43 16.34 16.99
N VAL A 278 4.21 15.82 16.03
CA VAL A 278 4.12 14.43 15.57
C VAL A 278 4.50 13.48 16.70
N ARG A 279 5.60 13.78 17.39
CA ARG A 279 6.07 13.02 18.56
C ARG A 279 5.07 13.10 19.71
N GLY A 280 4.56 14.29 20.00
CA GLY A 280 3.57 14.53 21.06
C GLY A 280 2.25 13.77 20.82
N ARG A 281 1.71 13.81 19.59
CA ARG A 281 0.52 13.01 19.23
C ARG A 281 0.76 11.52 19.39
N THR A 282 1.92 11.03 18.94
CA THR A 282 2.26 9.61 19.11
C THR A 282 2.37 9.22 20.58
N ALA A 283 3.02 10.04 21.40
CA ALA A 283 3.13 9.79 22.84
C ALA A 283 1.76 9.71 23.50
N LYS A 284 0.84 10.61 23.14
CA LYS A 284 -0.54 10.59 23.63
C LYS A 284 -1.29 9.34 23.16
N THR A 285 -1.22 9.02 21.87
CA THR A 285 -1.92 7.86 21.30
C THR A 285 -1.46 6.54 21.94
N LEU A 286 -0.17 6.43 22.27
CA LEU A 286 0.43 5.25 22.87
C LEU A 286 0.58 5.35 24.40
N ALA A 287 -0.14 6.27 25.08
CA ALA A 287 0.03 6.51 26.51
C ALA A 287 -0.11 5.23 27.36
N HIS A 288 -1.07 4.36 27.02
CA HIS A 288 -1.29 3.10 27.72
C HIS A 288 -0.29 1.99 27.34
N ARG A 289 0.44 2.13 26.24
CA ARG A 289 1.43 1.16 25.76
C ARG A 289 2.56 1.82 24.94
N PRO A 290 3.51 2.48 25.61
CA PRO A 290 4.53 3.30 24.95
C PRO A 290 5.42 2.55 23.95
N GLY A 291 5.57 1.22 24.09
CA GLY A 291 6.31 0.36 23.18
C GLY A 291 5.57 -0.05 21.90
N GLY A 292 4.26 0.27 21.78
CA GLY A 292 3.45 -0.08 20.63
C GLY A 292 3.87 0.62 19.34
N ARG A 293 3.41 0.10 18.19
CA ARG A 293 3.61 0.72 16.88
C ARG A 293 2.53 1.79 16.62
N HIS A 294 2.87 2.73 15.73
CA HIS A 294 2.01 3.85 15.35
C HIS A 294 2.18 4.17 13.86
N PRO A 295 1.15 4.66 13.14
CA PRO A 295 1.26 5.05 11.74
C PRO A 295 2.34 6.11 11.43
N TYR A 296 2.76 6.87 12.44
CA TYR A 296 3.85 7.85 12.28
C TYR A 296 5.25 7.25 12.41
N HIS A 297 5.36 5.97 12.80
CA HIS A 297 6.65 5.29 12.82
C HIS A 297 7.27 5.23 11.43
N PRO A 298 8.59 5.39 11.30
CA PRO A 298 9.29 5.13 10.04
C PRO A 298 8.92 3.76 9.47
N ALA A 299 8.73 3.70 8.16
CA ALA A 299 8.30 2.55 7.37
C ALA A 299 6.87 2.02 7.62
N TYR A 300 6.16 2.46 8.66
CA TYR A 300 4.88 1.85 9.05
C TYR A 300 3.80 1.92 7.95
N CYS A 301 3.58 3.11 7.37
CA CYS A 301 2.58 3.27 6.29
C CYS A 301 3.00 2.56 5.00
N PHE A 302 4.30 2.38 4.78
CA PHE A 302 4.78 1.53 3.70
C PHE A 302 4.41 0.06 3.96
N GLU A 303 4.73 -0.47 5.14
CA GLU A 303 4.48 -1.86 5.51
C GLU A 303 2.99 -2.22 5.50
N THR A 304 2.13 -1.34 5.99
CA THR A 304 0.68 -1.59 6.08
C THR A 304 -0.10 -1.17 4.84
N GLY A 305 0.34 -0.12 4.16
CA GLY A 305 -0.42 0.54 3.11
C GLY A 305 0.14 0.36 1.72
N MET A 306 1.47 0.31 1.55
CA MET A 306 2.09 0.14 0.23
C MET A 306 2.36 -1.32 -0.12
N VAL A 307 2.81 -2.13 0.82
CA VAL A 307 3.08 -3.56 0.57
C VAL A 307 1.90 -4.28 -0.10
N PRO A 308 0.64 -4.10 0.32
CA PRO A 308 -0.51 -4.72 -0.35
C PRO A 308 -0.77 -4.23 -1.78
N LEU A 309 -0.15 -3.13 -2.21
CA LEU A 309 -0.35 -2.49 -3.51
C LEU A 309 0.83 -2.66 -4.49
N LEU A 310 1.97 -3.19 -4.04
CA LEU A 310 3.22 -3.19 -4.81
C LEU A 310 3.11 -3.89 -6.17
N ASP A 311 2.30 -4.93 -6.26
CA ASP A 311 2.12 -5.72 -7.49
C ASP A 311 0.89 -5.27 -8.31
N PHE A 312 0.23 -4.18 -7.92
CA PHE A 312 -0.92 -3.64 -8.64
C PHE A 312 -0.47 -2.58 -9.66
N PRO A 313 -0.83 -2.72 -10.94
CA PRO A 313 -0.33 -1.82 -11.98
C PRO A 313 -0.94 -0.42 -11.86
N LEU A 314 -0.09 0.60 -11.88
CA LEU A 314 -0.47 2.01 -11.72
C LEU A 314 -0.06 2.84 -12.94
N ARG A 315 -0.82 3.88 -13.24
CA ARG A 315 -0.43 4.96 -14.16
C ARG A 315 0.56 5.90 -13.50
N GLY A 316 0.38 6.15 -12.22
CA GLY A 316 1.21 7.06 -11.44
C GLY A 316 0.67 7.30 -10.04
N VAL A 317 1.38 8.13 -9.31
CA VAL A 317 1.08 8.51 -7.93
C VAL A 317 0.77 10.00 -7.87
N ALA A 318 -0.37 10.36 -7.28
CA ALA A 318 -0.65 11.71 -6.81
C ALA A 318 -0.28 11.80 -5.33
N TRP A 319 0.72 12.61 -5.00
CA TRP A 319 1.28 12.73 -3.65
C TRP A 319 0.96 14.09 -3.03
N TYR A 320 0.25 14.09 -1.89
CA TYR A 320 -0.08 15.32 -1.15
C TYR A 320 0.31 15.18 0.33
N GLN A 321 1.52 15.60 0.66
CA GLN A 321 2.11 15.52 2.00
C GLN A 321 3.20 16.58 2.13
N GLY A 322 3.51 17.03 3.33
CA GLY A 322 4.64 17.91 3.62
C GLY A 322 4.53 18.61 4.97
N GLU A 323 3.33 18.83 5.50
CA GLU A 323 3.10 19.57 6.75
C GLU A 323 3.78 18.92 7.96
N SER A 324 3.91 17.60 7.95
CA SER A 324 4.58 16.85 9.01
C SER A 324 6.10 16.84 8.92
N ASN A 325 6.64 17.47 7.88
CA ASN A 325 8.10 17.65 7.65
C ASN A 325 8.47 19.12 7.43
N ALA A 326 7.58 20.07 7.73
CA ALA A 326 7.73 21.47 7.34
C ALA A 326 8.95 22.19 7.94
N HIS A 327 9.44 21.78 9.14
CA HIS A 327 10.62 22.39 9.74
C HIS A 327 11.94 21.94 9.10
N ASN A 328 11.90 20.90 8.25
CA ASN A 328 13.05 20.40 7.51
C ASN A 328 12.59 19.93 6.12
N PRO A 329 12.27 20.86 5.20
CA PRO A 329 11.62 20.58 3.91
C PRO A 329 12.60 20.11 2.82
N ASP A 330 13.57 19.25 3.16
CA ASP A 330 14.57 18.77 2.23
C ASP A 330 13.98 17.89 1.13
N SER A 331 14.24 18.22 -0.11
CA SER A 331 13.79 17.47 -1.29
C SER A 331 14.31 16.03 -1.36
N TRP A 332 15.46 15.74 -0.73
CA TRP A 332 16.08 14.42 -0.75
C TRP A 332 15.22 13.33 -0.12
N ARG A 333 14.37 13.66 0.88
CA ARG A 333 13.43 12.70 1.48
C ARG A 333 12.37 12.24 0.50
N PHE A 334 11.89 13.16 -0.34
CA PHE A 334 10.96 12.82 -1.39
C PHE A 334 11.64 11.97 -2.48
N ASP A 335 12.89 12.29 -2.84
CA ASP A 335 13.66 11.45 -3.76
C ASP A 335 13.83 10.03 -3.19
N LEU A 336 14.12 9.91 -1.89
CA LEU A 336 14.23 8.63 -1.21
C LEU A 336 12.90 7.83 -1.23
N LEU A 337 11.76 8.50 -1.00
CA LEU A 337 10.44 7.90 -1.12
C LEU A 337 10.18 7.40 -2.54
N ALA A 338 10.42 8.23 -3.55
CA ALA A 338 10.21 7.85 -4.94
C ALA A 338 11.11 6.68 -5.36
N ARG A 339 12.37 6.70 -4.94
CA ARG A 339 13.32 5.59 -5.14
C ARG A 339 12.82 4.31 -4.49
N SER A 340 12.42 4.37 -3.21
CA SER A 340 11.84 3.25 -2.47
C SER A 340 10.69 2.61 -3.24
N TRP A 341 9.68 3.39 -3.63
CA TRP A 341 8.51 2.86 -4.30
C TRP A 341 8.82 2.30 -5.70
N ARG A 342 9.66 2.98 -6.48
CA ARG A 342 10.10 2.50 -7.80
C ARG A 342 10.85 1.17 -7.72
N MET A 343 11.73 1.03 -6.75
CA MET A 343 12.45 -0.24 -6.54
C MET A 343 11.53 -1.37 -6.10
N ARG A 344 10.59 -1.08 -5.17
CA ARG A 344 9.70 -2.10 -4.62
C ARG A 344 8.59 -2.54 -5.56
N THR A 345 8.06 -1.64 -6.38
CA THR A 345 7.10 -1.99 -7.43
C THR A 345 7.75 -2.63 -8.65
N GLY A 346 9.06 -2.46 -8.82
CA GLY A 346 9.79 -2.85 -10.03
C GLY A 346 9.53 -1.93 -11.24
N ASP A 347 8.80 -0.83 -11.05
CA ASP A 347 8.60 0.21 -12.06
C ASP A 347 9.50 1.42 -11.76
N ILE A 348 10.71 1.41 -12.33
CA ILE A 348 11.69 2.49 -12.16
C ILE A 348 11.23 3.83 -12.77
N SER A 349 10.22 3.79 -13.61
CA SER A 349 9.65 4.97 -14.29
C SER A 349 8.36 5.47 -13.65
N LEU A 350 7.89 4.86 -12.55
CA LEU A 350 6.64 5.22 -11.88
C LEU A 350 6.57 6.74 -11.66
N PRO A 351 5.62 7.46 -12.31
CA PRO A 351 5.51 8.90 -12.20
C PRO A 351 4.93 9.34 -10.86
N PHE A 352 5.48 10.41 -10.30
CA PHE A 352 4.93 11.09 -9.14
C PHE A 352 4.48 12.51 -9.53
N TYR A 353 3.25 12.85 -9.15
CA TYR A 353 2.68 14.18 -9.26
C TYR A 353 2.49 14.75 -7.86
N ILE A 354 3.28 15.75 -7.53
CA ILE A 354 3.31 16.34 -6.19
C ILE A 354 2.34 17.50 -6.15
N VAL A 355 1.46 17.49 -5.14
CA VAL A 355 0.62 18.66 -4.86
C VAL A 355 1.41 19.57 -3.93
N GLN A 356 1.67 20.80 -4.41
CA GLN A 356 2.33 21.83 -3.60
C GLN A 356 1.41 22.23 -2.43
N LEU A 357 2.00 22.37 -1.24
CA LEU A 357 1.28 22.88 -0.09
C LEU A 357 0.87 24.33 -0.33
N SER A 358 -0.34 24.70 0.12
CA SER A 358 -0.77 26.08 0.12
C SER A 358 0.04 26.89 1.12
N GLY A 359 0.40 28.13 0.78
CA GLY A 359 0.95 29.09 1.74
C GLY A 359 -0.09 29.37 2.82
N ILE A 360 0.24 29.06 4.07
CA ILE A 360 -0.59 29.39 5.24
C ILE A 360 0.20 30.39 6.06
N GLU A 361 -0.20 31.65 6.02
CA GLU A 361 0.30 32.65 6.96
C GLU A 361 -0.29 32.39 8.35
N ARG A 362 0.37 31.54 9.11
CA ARG A 362 0.14 31.42 10.57
C ARG A 362 1.41 31.83 11.28
N PRO A 363 1.38 32.88 12.15
CA PRO A 363 2.56 33.33 12.92
C PRO A 363 3.19 32.24 13.79
N SER A 364 2.46 31.17 14.09
CA SER A 364 2.90 30.03 14.91
C SER A 364 3.48 28.85 14.12
N TRP A 365 3.53 28.94 12.80
CA TRP A 365 4.06 27.88 11.94
C TRP A 365 5.24 28.43 11.16
N PRO A 366 6.49 28.21 11.59
CA PRO A 366 7.63 28.52 10.76
C PRO A 366 7.66 27.55 9.58
N TRP A 367 7.57 28.08 8.39
CA TRP A 367 7.73 27.38 7.11
C TRP A 367 9.19 27.45 6.69
#